data_86cb35c34d29b3e48af0515b7c3b7855
#
_entry.id   86cb35c34d29b3e48af0515b7c3b7855
#
_cell.length_a   1.000
_cell.length_b   1.000
_cell.length_c   1.000
_cell.angle_alpha   90.00
_cell.angle_beta   90.00
_cell.angle_gamma   90.00
#
_symmetry.space_group_name_H-M   'P 1'
#
loop_
_entity.id
_entity.type
_entity.pdbx_description
1 polymer ?
#
loop_
_entity_poly.entity_id
_entity_poly.type
_entity_poly.pdbx_seq_one_letter_code
_entity_poly.pdbx_strand_id
1 'polypeptide(L)'
;MSAGAQAVDAVASRRLALLYHPHSFSVFALAGAARTLCELVWIVDTTIDGTEAMLPMLERMGTVVDVTGLDQEATVAAMAAQRPDGILTLKDSLMQRTAALAERLALPFHDSEVARRFTDKHLQRVALRDGGVPVPGFWEVPELADAAAWESLHALASFPAVLKPRYNSEGSRDTIRVESIEQVRAAVGFGAEAGERFVLEEYLGDRRDGVRAGFADYVSVESIVSNGEVSQLAVTGRFPPAEPFRESGFFIDAELSEADRRRALAAARAAVAALGVRIGALHTEIKFTPDGPRVIELNGRIGGGVPEMLHDATGVELLAIALRLALGESVVFAAPPVTSRVAYLFYVQAPLWMTTVTRVDGLDRLAADPAVSELTLNRGPGQCVDWREGNHGHVFSVGGTVADHDALIAFERRIHDEVTIEGVGDDAVPCGGDPAHAAA
;
A
#
# COMPACT_ATOMS: atom_id res chain seq x y z
N MET A 1 16.71 -7.38 -44.31
CA MET A 1 17.36 -6.95 -43.06
C MET A 1 17.06 -5.46 -42.80
N SER A 2 15.81 -4.99 -42.71
CA SER A 2 15.50 -3.57 -42.39
C SER A 2 14.24 -3.36 -41.53
N ALA A 3 13.56 -4.41 -41.12
CA ALA A 3 12.34 -4.27 -40.31
C ALA A 3 12.59 -4.29 -38.77
N GLY A 4 13.76 -4.73 -38.31
CA GLY A 4 14.07 -4.80 -36.88
C GLY A 4 14.59 -3.48 -36.26
N ALA A 5 15.22 -2.62 -37.04
CA ALA A 5 15.76 -1.35 -36.53
C ALA A 5 14.71 -0.23 -36.36
N GLN A 6 13.65 -0.24 -37.18
CA GLN A 6 12.58 0.76 -37.07
C GLN A 6 11.63 0.57 -35.87
N ALA A 7 11.50 -0.67 -35.34
CA ALA A 7 10.64 -0.94 -34.19
C ALA A 7 11.31 -0.52 -32.86
N VAL A 8 12.64 -0.50 -32.78
CA VAL A 8 13.37 -0.08 -31.56
C VAL A 8 13.39 1.43 -31.41
N ASP A 9 13.51 2.17 -32.50
CA ASP A 9 13.50 3.65 -32.47
C ASP A 9 12.13 4.27 -32.17
N ALA A 10 11.02 3.57 -32.47
CA ALA A 10 9.67 4.07 -32.19
C ALA A 10 9.27 3.92 -30.68
N VAL A 11 9.88 2.97 -29.97
CA VAL A 11 9.62 2.75 -28.52
C VAL A 11 10.39 3.77 -27.66
N ALA A 12 11.55 4.23 -28.12
CA ALA A 12 12.41 5.19 -27.40
C ALA A 12 11.87 6.65 -27.40
N SER A 13 10.69 6.93 -27.98
CA SER A 13 10.14 8.28 -28.07
C SER A 13 9.04 8.60 -27.04
N ARG A 14 8.47 7.60 -26.34
CA ARG A 14 7.39 7.83 -25.37
C ARG A 14 7.94 8.29 -24.03
N ARG A 15 7.24 9.21 -23.37
CA ARG A 15 7.67 9.78 -22.09
C ARG A 15 6.57 9.63 -21.04
N LEU A 16 6.93 9.16 -19.86
CA LEU A 16 6.04 9.00 -18.73
C LEU A 16 6.43 9.95 -17.60
N ALA A 17 5.55 10.88 -17.24
CA ALA A 17 5.70 11.71 -16.06
C ALA A 17 5.34 10.88 -14.82
N LEU A 18 6.29 10.70 -13.90
CA LEU A 18 6.09 9.99 -12.65
C LEU A 18 6.26 10.96 -11.48
N LEU A 19 5.16 11.22 -10.76
CA LEU A 19 5.21 11.98 -9.51
C LEU A 19 5.90 11.11 -8.46
N TYR A 20 7.12 11.48 -8.15
CA TYR A 20 8.02 10.70 -7.31
C TYR A 20 7.79 10.94 -5.83
N HIS A 21 7.93 9.89 -5.05
CA HIS A 21 7.95 9.93 -3.60
C HIS A 21 9.01 8.94 -3.07
N PRO A 22 9.92 9.31 -2.15
CA PRO A 22 11.01 8.45 -1.68
C PRO A 22 10.53 7.12 -1.06
N HIS A 23 9.40 7.16 -0.36
CA HIS A 23 8.80 5.96 0.25
C HIS A 23 7.79 5.26 -0.68
N SER A 24 8.09 5.23 -1.99
CA SER A 24 7.36 4.45 -2.99
C SER A 24 8.21 3.25 -3.44
N PHE A 25 8.07 2.83 -4.68
CA PHE A 25 8.89 1.75 -5.23
C PHE A 25 10.30 2.22 -5.55
N SER A 26 11.25 1.27 -5.52
CA SER A 26 12.65 1.51 -5.86
C SER A 26 12.81 2.19 -7.23
N VAL A 27 13.65 3.22 -7.30
CA VAL A 27 14.02 3.90 -8.57
C VAL A 27 14.57 2.90 -9.59
N PHE A 28 15.35 1.91 -9.13
CA PHE A 28 15.90 0.86 -10.00
C PHE A 28 14.82 -0.05 -10.56
N ALA A 29 13.83 -0.44 -9.75
CA ALA A 29 12.71 -1.27 -10.20
C ALA A 29 11.87 -0.53 -11.26
N LEU A 30 11.57 0.75 -11.01
CA LEU A 30 10.82 1.60 -11.95
C LEU A 30 11.59 1.84 -13.25
N ALA A 31 12.89 2.18 -13.18
CA ALA A 31 13.73 2.36 -14.36
C ALA A 31 13.91 1.04 -15.14
N GLY A 32 14.03 -0.08 -14.44
CA GLY A 32 14.06 -1.42 -15.04
C GLY A 32 12.80 -1.74 -15.82
N ALA A 33 11.62 -1.49 -15.21
CA ALA A 33 10.33 -1.68 -15.85
C ALA A 33 10.12 -0.75 -17.06
N ALA A 34 10.61 0.48 -16.99
CA ALA A 34 10.48 1.47 -18.07
C ALA A 34 11.43 1.24 -19.25
N ARG A 35 12.53 0.51 -19.07
CA ARG A 35 13.66 0.43 -20.02
C ARG A 35 13.29 0.16 -21.47
N THR A 36 12.25 -0.63 -21.72
CA THR A 36 11.77 -0.99 -23.05
C THR A 36 10.45 -0.33 -23.44
N LEU A 37 9.90 0.50 -22.55
CA LEU A 37 8.57 1.08 -22.71
C LEU A 37 8.57 2.59 -22.96
N CYS A 38 9.37 3.33 -22.19
CA CYS A 38 9.36 4.80 -22.21
C CYS A 38 10.59 5.39 -21.50
N GLU A 39 10.80 6.69 -21.70
CA GLU A 39 11.65 7.51 -20.85
C GLU A 39 10.88 7.96 -19.62
N LEU A 40 11.49 7.90 -18.44
CA LEU A 40 10.93 8.43 -17.21
C LEU A 40 11.23 9.92 -17.07
N VAL A 41 10.21 10.69 -16.78
CA VAL A 41 10.30 12.09 -16.35
C VAL A 41 9.88 12.14 -14.88
N TRP A 42 10.85 12.27 -14.00
CA TRP A 42 10.65 12.33 -12.56
C TRP A 42 10.14 13.72 -12.17
N ILE A 43 8.91 13.82 -11.69
CA ILE A 43 8.35 15.07 -11.16
C ILE A 43 8.58 15.04 -9.66
N VAL A 44 9.43 15.92 -9.17
CA VAL A 44 9.91 15.94 -7.79
C VAL A 44 9.49 17.20 -7.05
N ASP A 45 9.22 17.04 -5.75
CA ASP A 45 8.98 18.13 -4.82
C ASP A 45 9.94 17.92 -3.64
N THR A 46 10.97 18.76 -3.51
CA THR A 46 12.01 18.59 -2.51
C THR A 46 11.55 18.95 -1.09
N THR A 47 10.34 19.48 -0.93
CA THR A 47 9.73 19.60 0.40
C THR A 47 9.28 18.26 0.98
N ILE A 48 9.16 17.22 0.14
CA ILE A 48 8.91 15.85 0.62
C ILE A 48 10.23 15.30 1.14
N ASP A 49 10.22 14.91 2.42
CA ASP A 49 11.40 14.40 3.12
C ASP A 49 12.07 13.25 2.36
N GLY A 50 13.40 13.27 2.31
CA GLY A 50 14.21 12.29 1.58
C GLY A 50 14.31 12.52 0.06
N THR A 51 13.49 13.39 -0.56
CA THR A 51 13.53 13.62 -2.01
C THR A 51 14.84 14.23 -2.48
N GLU A 52 15.37 15.21 -1.76
CA GLU A 52 16.61 15.90 -2.13
C GLU A 52 17.81 14.93 -2.21
N ALA A 53 17.89 14.01 -1.26
CA ALA A 53 18.93 12.98 -1.23
C ALA A 53 18.89 12.04 -2.46
N MET A 54 17.70 11.87 -3.07
CA MET A 54 17.50 11.00 -4.22
C MET A 54 17.76 11.67 -5.58
N LEU A 55 17.86 12.99 -5.65
CA LEU A 55 18.06 13.72 -6.92
C LEU A 55 19.21 13.17 -7.78
N PRO A 56 20.42 12.93 -7.24
CA PRO A 56 21.54 12.41 -8.06
C PRO A 56 21.24 11.02 -8.67
N MET A 57 20.42 10.22 -8.03
CA MET A 57 19.99 8.91 -8.52
C MET A 57 18.96 9.07 -9.63
N LEU A 58 17.95 9.91 -9.41
CA LEU A 58 16.87 10.18 -10.36
C LEU A 58 17.40 10.76 -11.67
N GLU A 59 18.37 11.70 -11.61
CA GLU A 59 19.05 12.30 -12.77
C GLU A 59 19.80 11.28 -13.63
N ARG A 60 20.30 10.20 -13.03
CA ARG A 60 20.93 9.09 -13.77
C ARG A 60 19.92 8.17 -14.44
N MET A 61 18.68 8.14 -13.95
CA MET A 61 17.64 7.20 -14.39
C MET A 61 16.57 7.85 -15.27
N GLY A 62 16.64 9.16 -15.51
CA GLY A 62 15.66 9.86 -16.34
C GLY A 62 15.82 11.38 -16.27
N THR A 63 14.86 12.08 -16.84
CA THR A 63 14.78 13.54 -16.77
C THR A 63 14.13 13.94 -15.43
N VAL A 64 14.73 14.85 -14.69
CA VAL A 64 14.16 15.40 -13.45
C VAL A 64 13.52 16.77 -13.73
N VAL A 65 12.31 16.97 -13.23
CA VAL A 65 11.58 18.25 -13.23
C VAL A 65 11.23 18.58 -11.79
N ASP A 66 11.93 19.56 -11.22
CA ASP A 66 11.65 20.06 -9.89
C ASP A 66 10.47 21.03 -9.93
N VAL A 67 9.41 20.72 -9.19
CA VAL A 67 8.19 21.52 -9.06
C VAL A 67 8.03 22.11 -7.65
N THR A 68 9.10 22.14 -6.88
CA THR A 68 9.13 22.69 -5.52
C THR A 68 8.72 24.15 -5.53
N GLY A 69 7.73 24.49 -4.72
CA GLY A 69 7.22 25.87 -4.59
C GLY A 69 6.44 26.39 -5.82
N LEU A 70 6.28 25.59 -6.86
CA LEU A 70 5.45 25.96 -8.01
C LEU A 70 3.95 25.80 -7.67
N ASP A 71 3.17 26.76 -8.13
CA ASP A 71 1.72 26.60 -8.16
C ASP A 71 1.28 25.58 -9.23
N GLN A 72 -0.02 25.30 -9.27
CA GLN A 72 -0.56 24.31 -10.20
C GLN A 72 -0.33 24.67 -11.67
N GLU A 73 -0.48 25.95 -12.06
CA GLU A 73 -0.31 26.39 -13.44
C GLU A 73 1.15 26.29 -13.89
N ALA A 74 2.09 26.72 -13.03
CA ALA A 74 3.52 26.59 -13.30
C ALA A 74 3.95 25.11 -13.35
N THR A 75 3.39 24.26 -12.48
CA THR A 75 3.63 22.81 -12.51
C THR A 75 3.16 22.21 -13.82
N VAL A 76 1.94 22.52 -14.27
CA VAL A 76 1.40 22.06 -15.56
C VAL A 76 2.30 22.53 -16.72
N ALA A 77 2.74 23.80 -16.73
CA ALA A 77 3.61 24.32 -17.77
C ALA A 77 4.96 23.61 -17.81
N ALA A 78 5.60 23.36 -16.65
CA ALA A 78 6.87 22.65 -16.54
C ALA A 78 6.76 21.21 -17.04
N MET A 79 5.66 20.52 -16.70
CA MET A 79 5.39 19.16 -17.17
C MET A 79 5.06 19.12 -18.66
N ALA A 80 4.24 20.04 -19.18
CA ALA A 80 3.87 20.13 -20.60
C ALA A 80 5.10 20.33 -21.50
N ALA A 81 6.11 21.10 -21.03
CA ALA A 81 7.38 21.27 -21.72
C ALA A 81 8.13 19.96 -21.97
N GLN A 82 7.90 18.94 -21.14
CA GLN A 82 8.45 17.60 -21.29
C GLN A 82 7.68 16.73 -22.29
N ARG A 83 6.50 17.14 -22.71
CA ARG A 83 5.60 16.42 -23.66
C ARG A 83 5.38 14.96 -23.24
N PRO A 84 4.88 14.70 -22.00
CA PRO A 84 4.62 13.35 -21.56
C PRO A 84 3.44 12.73 -22.32
N ASP A 85 3.53 11.42 -22.59
CA ASP A 85 2.46 10.59 -23.18
C ASP A 85 1.59 9.94 -22.10
N GLY A 86 2.03 9.98 -20.85
CA GLY A 86 1.34 9.40 -19.70
C GLY A 86 1.80 10.03 -18.40
N ILE A 87 1.04 9.75 -17.35
CA ILE A 87 1.32 10.21 -15.98
C ILE A 87 1.04 9.09 -14.98
N LEU A 88 1.84 8.99 -13.92
CA LEU A 88 1.67 7.99 -12.88
C LEU A 88 2.11 8.53 -11.51
N THR A 89 1.47 8.07 -10.47
CA THR A 89 2.01 7.99 -9.12
C THR A 89 1.72 6.62 -8.52
N LEU A 90 2.57 6.17 -7.61
CA LEU A 90 2.41 4.93 -6.87
C LEU A 90 2.32 5.21 -5.36
N LYS A 91 1.87 6.43 -5.00
CA LYS A 91 1.74 6.91 -3.63
C LYS A 91 0.39 7.58 -3.40
N ASP A 92 -0.32 7.18 -2.34
CA ASP A 92 -1.66 7.68 -2.05
C ASP A 92 -1.68 9.18 -1.78
N SER A 93 -0.67 9.72 -1.09
CA SER A 93 -0.54 11.16 -0.79
C SER A 93 -0.41 12.03 -2.05
N LEU A 94 0.05 11.49 -3.17
CA LEU A 94 0.18 12.20 -4.45
C LEU A 94 -0.99 11.97 -5.42
N MET A 95 -1.93 11.08 -5.07
CA MET A 95 -3.01 10.62 -5.96
C MET A 95 -3.87 11.77 -6.49
N GLN A 96 -4.37 12.64 -5.59
CA GLN A 96 -5.24 13.76 -5.99
C GLN A 96 -4.48 14.80 -6.83
N ARG A 97 -3.23 15.11 -6.46
CA ARG A 97 -2.36 16.03 -7.23
C ARG A 97 -2.13 15.47 -8.63
N THR A 98 -1.83 14.18 -8.73
CA THR A 98 -1.62 13.50 -10.02
C THR A 98 -2.88 13.56 -10.89
N ALA A 99 -4.05 13.27 -10.33
CA ALA A 99 -5.32 13.34 -11.06
C ALA A 99 -5.60 14.75 -11.60
N ALA A 100 -5.43 15.78 -10.77
CA ALA A 100 -5.63 17.17 -11.20
C ALA A 100 -4.66 17.60 -12.32
N LEU A 101 -3.40 17.14 -12.28
CA LEU A 101 -2.41 17.38 -13.34
C LEU A 101 -2.75 16.60 -14.62
N ALA A 102 -3.18 15.34 -14.49
CA ALA A 102 -3.60 14.49 -15.59
C ALA A 102 -4.77 15.10 -16.38
N GLU A 103 -5.79 15.61 -15.69
CA GLU A 103 -6.93 16.30 -16.31
C GLU A 103 -6.49 17.54 -17.11
N ARG A 104 -5.59 18.35 -16.53
CA ARG A 104 -5.08 19.56 -17.21
C ARG A 104 -4.20 19.25 -18.42
N LEU A 105 -3.49 18.13 -18.41
CA LEU A 105 -2.60 17.67 -19.48
C LEU A 105 -3.29 16.71 -20.46
N ALA A 106 -4.56 16.36 -20.21
CA ALA A 106 -5.31 15.35 -20.97
C ALA A 106 -4.60 13.98 -21.05
N LEU A 107 -3.96 13.57 -19.94
CA LEU A 107 -3.22 12.31 -19.83
C LEU A 107 -4.07 11.21 -19.18
N PRO A 108 -3.83 9.93 -19.51
CA PRO A 108 -4.54 8.81 -18.91
C PRO A 108 -4.23 8.69 -17.42
N PHE A 109 -5.24 8.81 -16.56
CA PHE A 109 -5.17 8.58 -15.13
C PHE A 109 -6.58 8.45 -14.54
N HIS A 110 -6.70 8.28 -13.25
CA HIS A 110 -7.96 8.41 -12.52
C HIS A 110 -8.48 9.84 -12.62
N ASP A 111 -9.78 10.03 -12.75
CA ASP A 111 -10.36 11.37 -12.61
C ASP A 111 -10.29 11.85 -11.15
N SER A 112 -10.44 13.16 -10.94
CA SER A 112 -10.28 13.78 -9.63
C SER A 112 -11.30 13.27 -8.59
N GLU A 113 -12.49 12.86 -9.00
CA GLU A 113 -13.50 12.30 -8.09
C GLU A 113 -13.11 10.89 -7.64
N VAL A 114 -12.64 10.04 -8.54
CA VAL A 114 -12.12 8.71 -8.23
C VAL A 114 -10.89 8.82 -7.32
N ALA A 115 -9.97 9.73 -7.61
CA ALA A 115 -8.78 9.97 -6.79
C ALA A 115 -9.14 10.41 -5.36
N ARG A 116 -10.18 11.24 -5.19
CA ARG A 116 -10.71 11.60 -3.87
C ARG A 116 -11.29 10.40 -3.13
N ARG A 117 -12.05 9.53 -3.81
CA ARG A 117 -12.60 8.32 -3.20
C ARG A 117 -11.52 7.34 -2.76
N PHE A 118 -10.39 7.29 -3.43
CA PHE A 118 -9.25 6.47 -2.98
C PHE A 118 -8.60 7.02 -1.71
N THR A 119 -8.51 8.32 -1.55
CA THR A 119 -7.70 8.97 -0.51
C THR A 119 -8.50 9.47 0.69
N ASP A 120 -9.82 9.44 0.64
CA ASP A 120 -10.74 9.78 1.72
C ASP A 120 -11.55 8.55 2.13
N LYS A 121 -11.20 7.96 3.27
CA LYS A 121 -11.84 6.74 3.75
C LYS A 121 -13.34 6.87 3.95
N HIS A 122 -13.81 8.03 4.39
CA HIS A 122 -15.27 8.26 4.53
C HIS A 122 -15.97 8.30 3.18
N LEU A 123 -15.45 9.07 2.21
CA LEU A 123 -16.02 9.11 0.86
C LEU A 123 -15.97 7.74 0.17
N GLN A 124 -14.89 6.98 0.40
CA GLN A 124 -14.79 5.61 -0.11
C GLN A 124 -15.91 4.73 0.46
N ARG A 125 -16.14 4.78 1.78
CA ARG A 125 -17.22 4.01 2.43
C ARG A 125 -18.59 4.39 1.88
N VAL A 126 -18.85 5.69 1.71
CA VAL A 126 -20.11 6.17 1.12
C VAL A 126 -20.29 5.60 -0.29
N ALA A 127 -19.28 5.72 -1.16
CA ALA A 127 -19.35 5.22 -2.54
C ALA A 127 -19.57 3.69 -2.59
N LEU A 128 -18.85 2.93 -1.76
CA LEU A 128 -19.00 1.47 -1.69
C LEU A 128 -20.40 1.06 -1.21
N ARG A 129 -20.89 1.67 -0.12
CA ARG A 129 -22.24 1.42 0.41
C ARG A 129 -23.32 1.74 -0.63
N ASP A 130 -23.23 2.90 -1.27
CA ASP A 130 -24.20 3.36 -2.27
C ASP A 130 -24.16 2.50 -3.54
N GLY A 131 -23.00 1.89 -3.84
CA GLY A 131 -22.82 0.87 -4.86
C GLY A 131 -23.25 -0.54 -4.44
N GLY A 132 -23.80 -0.72 -3.23
CA GLY A 132 -24.26 -2.02 -2.71
C GLY A 132 -23.15 -2.98 -2.31
N VAL A 133 -21.92 -2.49 -2.13
CA VAL A 133 -20.78 -3.28 -1.67
C VAL A 133 -20.83 -3.40 -0.14
N PRO A 134 -20.75 -4.62 0.41
CA PRO A 134 -20.68 -4.78 1.86
C PRO A 134 -19.42 -4.13 2.45
N VAL A 135 -19.61 -3.21 3.38
CA VAL A 135 -18.57 -2.48 4.12
C VAL A 135 -18.85 -2.54 5.62
N PRO A 136 -17.84 -2.25 6.48
CA PRO A 136 -18.10 -2.01 7.90
C PRO A 136 -19.13 -0.88 8.11
N GLY A 137 -19.85 -0.87 9.21
CA GLY A 137 -20.51 0.34 9.72
C GLY A 137 -19.45 1.44 9.90
N PHE A 138 -19.78 2.70 9.57
CA PHE A 138 -18.79 3.77 9.62
C PHE A 138 -19.42 5.11 10.00
N TRP A 139 -18.66 5.94 10.71
CA TRP A 139 -19.06 7.23 11.23
C TRP A 139 -17.92 8.24 11.13
N GLU A 140 -18.25 9.49 10.83
CA GLU A 140 -17.29 10.58 10.97
C GLU A 140 -17.08 10.88 12.45
N VAL A 141 -15.83 11.11 12.83
CA VAL A 141 -15.49 11.55 14.18
C VAL A 141 -15.60 13.06 14.23
N PRO A 142 -16.41 13.62 15.13
CA PRO A 142 -16.62 15.06 15.24
C PRO A 142 -15.36 15.79 15.74
N GLU A 143 -15.33 17.10 15.51
CA GLU A 143 -14.35 17.97 16.18
C GLU A 143 -14.57 17.94 17.71
N LEU A 144 -13.49 18.01 18.49
CA LEU A 144 -13.56 17.85 19.96
C LEU A 144 -14.49 18.86 20.63
N ALA A 145 -14.66 20.04 20.05
CA ALA A 145 -15.52 21.10 20.56
C ALA A 145 -17.03 20.88 20.32
N ASP A 146 -17.42 19.98 19.40
CA ASP A 146 -18.83 19.74 19.03
C ASP A 146 -19.48 18.68 19.92
N ALA A 147 -19.94 19.09 21.11
CA ALA A 147 -20.55 18.19 22.08
C ALA A 147 -21.81 17.47 21.55
N ALA A 148 -22.63 18.16 20.75
CA ALA A 148 -23.87 17.58 20.22
C ALA A 148 -23.58 16.49 19.17
N ALA A 149 -22.60 16.68 18.30
CA ALA A 149 -22.15 15.68 17.36
C ALA A 149 -21.54 14.46 18.07
N TRP A 150 -20.82 14.66 19.18
CA TRP A 150 -20.32 13.56 20.01
C TRP A 150 -21.43 12.73 20.67
N GLU A 151 -22.48 13.37 21.16
CA GLU A 151 -23.65 12.65 21.68
C GLU A 151 -24.33 11.82 20.57
N SER A 152 -24.44 12.39 19.38
CA SER A 152 -24.98 11.69 18.22
C SER A 152 -24.12 10.50 17.81
N LEU A 153 -22.80 10.66 17.78
CA LEU A 153 -21.87 9.57 17.49
C LEU A 153 -21.99 8.46 18.53
N HIS A 154 -22.07 8.80 19.83
CA HIS A 154 -22.24 7.83 20.91
C HIS A 154 -23.54 7.02 20.77
N ALA A 155 -24.62 7.64 20.31
CA ALA A 155 -25.89 6.97 20.11
C ALA A 155 -25.92 6.04 18.89
N LEU A 156 -25.07 6.29 17.88
CA LEU A 156 -25.07 5.57 16.60
C LEU A 156 -23.97 4.51 16.50
N ALA A 157 -22.79 4.77 17.09
CA ALA A 157 -21.65 3.89 16.98
C ALA A 157 -21.81 2.61 17.81
N SER A 158 -21.33 1.51 17.27
CA SER A 158 -21.21 0.23 17.99
C SER A 158 -19.75 -0.01 18.38
N PHE A 159 -19.55 -0.67 19.51
CA PHE A 159 -18.22 -1.02 20.03
C PHE A 159 -18.11 -2.55 20.23
N PRO A 160 -16.89 -3.15 20.07
CA PRO A 160 -15.64 -2.47 19.74
C PRO A 160 -15.66 -1.86 18.33
N ALA A 161 -14.84 -0.82 18.12
CA ALA A 161 -14.70 -0.12 16.85
C ALA A 161 -13.23 0.08 16.48
N VAL A 162 -12.97 0.50 15.25
CA VAL A 162 -11.64 0.85 14.75
C VAL A 162 -11.62 2.35 14.48
N LEU A 163 -10.74 3.07 15.17
CA LEU A 163 -10.44 4.48 14.92
C LEU A 163 -9.23 4.57 14.01
N LYS A 164 -9.33 5.33 12.93
CA LYS A 164 -8.21 5.55 12.00
C LYS A 164 -8.27 6.94 11.36
N PRO A 165 -7.13 7.50 10.94
CA PRO A 165 -7.12 8.74 10.18
C PRO A 165 -7.94 8.61 8.91
N ARG A 166 -8.71 9.66 8.59
CA ARG A 166 -9.53 9.71 7.38
C ARG A 166 -8.68 9.78 6.12
N TYR A 167 -7.52 10.45 6.20
CA TYR A 167 -6.58 10.67 5.11
C TYR A 167 -5.19 10.15 5.48
N ASN A 168 -4.37 9.82 4.49
CA ASN A 168 -2.92 9.59 4.64
C ASN A 168 -2.52 8.58 5.74
N SER A 169 -3.33 7.56 6.00
CA SER A 169 -3.00 6.52 6.99
C SER A 169 -2.43 5.26 6.34
N GLU A 170 -1.47 5.45 5.44
CA GLU A 170 -0.77 4.34 4.80
C GLU A 170 -0.11 3.42 5.85
N GLY A 171 -0.18 2.11 5.60
CA GLY A 171 0.45 1.12 6.48
C GLY A 171 -0.14 1.06 7.89
N SER A 172 -1.43 1.32 8.06
CA SER A 172 -2.14 1.29 9.37
C SER A 172 -1.63 2.31 10.39
N ARG A 173 -0.98 3.40 9.95
CA ARG A 173 -0.56 4.49 10.84
C ARG A 173 -1.74 4.98 11.67
N ASP A 174 -1.53 5.14 12.99
CA ASP A 174 -2.53 5.63 13.96
C ASP A 174 -3.88 4.90 13.92
N THR A 175 -3.89 3.64 13.47
CA THR A 175 -5.08 2.80 13.46
C THR A 175 -5.14 2.00 14.76
N ILE A 176 -6.19 2.20 15.56
CA ILE A 176 -6.36 1.55 16.85
C ILE A 176 -7.76 0.98 17.04
N ARG A 177 -7.85 -0.09 17.81
CA ARG A 177 -9.11 -0.62 18.32
C ARG A 177 -9.53 0.16 19.57
N VAL A 178 -10.78 0.53 19.62
CA VAL A 178 -11.39 1.27 20.73
C VAL A 178 -12.64 0.55 21.24
N GLU A 179 -12.82 0.57 22.57
CA GLU A 179 -13.90 -0.15 23.25
C GLU A 179 -15.04 0.79 23.69
N SER A 180 -14.83 2.11 23.60
CA SER A 180 -15.84 3.08 23.99
C SER A 180 -15.64 4.45 23.36
N ILE A 181 -16.66 5.30 23.44
CA ILE A 181 -16.59 6.69 22.94
C ILE A 181 -15.56 7.53 23.70
N GLU A 182 -15.33 7.24 24.99
CA GLU A 182 -14.33 7.93 25.82
C GLU A 182 -12.91 7.63 25.29
N GLN A 183 -12.65 6.38 24.88
CA GLN A 183 -11.37 6.03 24.25
C GLN A 183 -11.20 6.72 22.91
N VAL A 184 -12.26 6.85 22.09
CA VAL A 184 -12.19 7.65 20.85
C VAL A 184 -11.79 9.10 21.15
N ARG A 185 -12.46 9.73 22.12
CA ARG A 185 -12.15 11.13 22.52
C ARG A 185 -10.72 11.27 23.02
N ALA A 186 -10.27 10.35 23.85
CA ALA A 186 -8.90 10.36 24.38
C ALA A 186 -7.87 10.23 23.23
N ALA A 187 -8.06 9.27 22.32
CA ALA A 187 -7.14 9.06 21.19
C ALA A 187 -7.07 10.29 20.27
N VAL A 188 -8.21 10.88 19.93
CA VAL A 188 -8.27 12.13 19.13
C VAL A 188 -7.61 13.30 19.83
N GLY A 189 -7.65 13.35 21.20
CA GLY A 189 -7.03 14.41 21.99
C GLY A 189 -5.52 14.28 22.19
N PHE A 190 -4.98 13.05 22.17
CA PHE A 190 -3.59 12.79 22.57
C PHE A 190 -2.59 12.69 21.43
N GLY A 191 -2.99 12.41 20.20
CA GLY A 191 -2.04 12.08 19.14
C GLY A 191 -2.32 12.73 17.80
N ALA A 192 -3.46 13.39 17.67
CA ALA A 192 -3.82 14.02 16.43
C ALA A 192 -2.99 15.30 16.24
N GLU A 193 -2.24 15.39 15.16
CA GLU A 193 -1.75 16.67 14.66
C GLU A 193 -2.93 17.63 14.50
N ALA A 194 -2.75 18.89 14.82
CA ALA A 194 -3.83 19.87 14.75
C ALA A 194 -4.45 19.90 13.34
N GLY A 195 -5.74 19.51 13.25
CA GLY A 195 -6.47 19.43 11.99
C GLY A 195 -6.61 18.03 11.38
N GLU A 196 -6.06 16.97 11.96
CA GLU A 196 -6.29 15.59 11.48
C GLU A 196 -7.74 15.18 11.74
N ARG A 197 -8.36 14.60 10.72
CA ARG A 197 -9.72 14.04 10.81
C ARG A 197 -9.66 12.53 10.90
N PHE A 198 -10.62 11.96 11.62
CA PHE A 198 -10.71 10.51 11.83
C PHE A 198 -12.02 9.96 11.28
N VAL A 199 -12.01 8.67 10.99
CA VAL A 199 -13.19 7.85 10.77
C VAL A 199 -13.23 6.77 11.84
N LEU A 200 -14.41 6.52 12.37
CA LEU A 200 -14.70 5.39 13.26
C LEU A 200 -15.41 4.32 12.44
N GLU A 201 -14.94 3.08 12.49
CA GLU A 201 -15.53 1.97 11.77
C GLU A 201 -15.88 0.82 12.72
N GLU A 202 -16.91 0.07 12.39
CA GLU A 202 -17.25 -1.19 13.06
C GLU A 202 -16.03 -2.11 13.08
N TYR A 203 -15.72 -2.68 14.25
CA TYR A 203 -14.72 -3.74 14.33
C TYR A 203 -15.29 -5.03 13.74
N LEU A 204 -14.71 -5.48 12.64
CA LEU A 204 -15.12 -6.70 11.99
C LEU A 204 -14.61 -7.91 12.77
N GLY A 205 -15.51 -8.69 13.32
CA GLY A 205 -15.19 -9.91 14.07
C GLY A 205 -14.46 -10.95 13.21
N ASP A 206 -13.60 -11.72 13.87
CA ASP A 206 -12.80 -12.75 13.18
C ASP A 206 -13.68 -13.92 12.75
N ARG A 207 -13.44 -14.38 11.53
CA ARG A 207 -13.97 -15.61 11.01
C ARG A 207 -12.96 -16.74 11.25
N ARG A 208 -13.34 -17.72 12.09
CA ARG A 208 -12.44 -18.86 12.40
C ARG A 208 -12.64 -20.04 11.46
N ASP A 209 -13.85 -20.24 10.95
CA ASP A 209 -14.20 -21.36 10.09
C ASP A 209 -13.68 -21.15 8.67
N GLY A 210 -12.96 -22.15 8.15
CA GLY A 210 -12.41 -22.15 6.81
C GLY A 210 -11.14 -21.33 6.62
N VAL A 211 -10.56 -20.80 7.71
CA VAL A 211 -9.24 -20.17 7.72
C VAL A 211 -8.24 -21.15 8.29
N ARG A 212 -7.14 -21.37 7.57
CA ARG A 212 -6.06 -22.23 8.05
C ARG A 212 -5.38 -21.62 9.26
N ALA A 213 -5.05 -22.46 10.27
CA ALA A 213 -4.29 -22.03 11.43
C ALA A 213 -2.94 -21.42 10.99
N GLY A 214 -2.63 -20.23 11.47
CA GLY A 214 -1.45 -19.44 11.10
C GLY A 214 -1.71 -18.40 10.02
N PHE A 215 -2.84 -18.44 9.31
CA PHE A 215 -3.25 -17.39 8.37
C PHE A 215 -4.37 -16.51 8.93
N ALA A 216 -4.50 -15.30 8.39
CA ALA A 216 -5.58 -14.39 8.73
C ALA A 216 -6.82 -14.64 7.85
N ASP A 217 -7.98 -14.21 8.35
CA ASP A 217 -9.24 -14.13 7.59
C ASP A 217 -9.35 -12.83 6.75
N TYR A 218 -8.23 -12.31 6.34
CA TYR A 218 -8.03 -11.06 5.65
C TYR A 218 -7.14 -11.28 4.42
N VAL A 219 -7.57 -10.76 3.28
CA VAL A 219 -6.86 -10.90 2.00
C VAL A 219 -6.87 -9.59 1.25
N SER A 220 -6.05 -9.49 0.21
CA SER A 220 -6.23 -8.47 -0.83
C SER A 220 -6.37 -9.11 -2.21
N VAL A 221 -7.10 -8.41 -3.09
CA VAL A 221 -7.23 -8.77 -4.50
C VAL A 221 -6.44 -7.77 -5.32
N GLU A 222 -5.45 -8.26 -6.02
CA GLU A 222 -4.61 -7.49 -6.92
C GLU A 222 -5.27 -7.46 -8.30
N SER A 223 -5.59 -6.26 -8.78
CA SER A 223 -6.32 -6.09 -10.02
C SER A 223 -5.70 -5.01 -10.89
N ILE A 224 -5.94 -5.09 -12.19
CA ILE A 224 -5.74 -3.98 -13.12
C ILE A 224 -7.05 -3.63 -13.80
N VAL A 225 -7.21 -2.38 -14.13
CA VAL A 225 -8.34 -1.87 -14.89
C VAL A 225 -7.83 -1.19 -16.15
N SER A 226 -8.34 -1.61 -17.29
CA SER A 226 -8.01 -1.05 -18.59
C SER A 226 -9.30 -0.69 -19.32
N ASN A 227 -9.54 0.59 -19.57
CA ASN A 227 -10.75 1.10 -20.20
C ASN A 227 -12.07 0.62 -19.52
N GLY A 228 -12.04 0.42 -18.21
CA GLY A 228 -13.16 -0.08 -17.40
C GLY A 228 -13.27 -1.61 -17.36
N GLU A 229 -12.45 -2.34 -18.10
CA GLU A 229 -12.36 -3.80 -18.00
C GLU A 229 -11.41 -4.20 -16.86
N VAL A 230 -11.90 -5.05 -15.94
CA VAL A 230 -11.17 -5.50 -14.74
C VAL A 230 -10.56 -6.86 -14.97
N SER A 231 -9.24 -6.96 -14.91
CA SER A 231 -8.50 -8.22 -14.83
C SER A 231 -7.98 -8.41 -13.41
N GLN A 232 -8.32 -9.52 -12.78
CA GLN A 232 -7.86 -9.88 -11.44
C GLN A 232 -6.64 -10.79 -11.56
N LEU A 233 -5.52 -10.37 -10.97
CA LEU A 233 -4.22 -11.02 -11.17
C LEU A 233 -3.91 -12.06 -10.10
N ALA A 234 -4.20 -11.74 -8.83
CA ALA A 234 -3.93 -12.62 -7.70
C ALA A 234 -4.84 -12.30 -6.50
N VAL A 235 -4.93 -13.24 -5.59
CA VAL A 235 -5.42 -13.01 -4.23
C VAL A 235 -4.25 -13.18 -3.28
N THR A 236 -3.90 -12.11 -2.58
CA THR A 236 -2.80 -12.10 -1.60
C THR A 236 -3.35 -12.49 -0.24
N GLY A 237 -2.81 -13.55 0.36
CA GLY A 237 -3.10 -13.98 1.72
C GLY A 237 -2.32 -13.16 2.75
N ARG A 238 -2.75 -13.22 4.00
CA ARG A 238 -2.15 -12.48 5.11
C ARG A 238 -1.83 -13.39 6.28
N PHE A 239 -0.80 -13.02 7.03
CA PHE A 239 -0.60 -13.51 8.38
C PHE A 239 -1.38 -12.66 9.39
N PRO A 240 -1.71 -13.19 10.58
CA PRO A 240 -2.36 -12.40 11.61
C PRO A 240 -1.54 -11.14 11.92
N PRO A 241 -2.16 -9.94 11.93
CA PRO A 241 -1.42 -8.71 12.17
C PRO A 241 -0.87 -8.66 13.61
N ALA A 242 0.29 -8.04 13.78
CA ALA A 242 0.77 -7.64 15.10
C ALA A 242 -0.08 -6.46 15.63
N GLU A 243 -0.27 -6.41 16.95
CA GLU A 243 -1.02 -5.32 17.56
C GLU A 243 -0.40 -3.93 17.28
N PRO A 244 -1.25 -2.87 17.11
CA PRO A 244 -2.72 -2.93 17.10
C PRO A 244 -3.34 -3.34 15.75
N PHE A 245 -2.66 -3.18 14.60
CA PHE A 245 -3.07 -3.59 13.23
C PHE A 245 -1.87 -3.57 12.27
N ARG A 246 -0.65 -3.78 12.77
CA ARG A 246 0.55 -3.75 11.96
C ARG A 246 0.68 -5.05 11.18
N GLU A 247 0.87 -4.97 9.88
CA GLU A 247 1.08 -6.16 9.05
C GLU A 247 2.33 -6.93 9.50
N SER A 248 2.20 -8.25 9.57
CA SER A 248 3.28 -9.18 9.89
C SER A 248 3.77 -9.96 8.65
N GLY A 249 2.97 -9.97 7.60
CA GLY A 249 3.36 -10.58 6.33
C GLY A 249 2.19 -10.93 5.43
N PHE A 250 2.52 -11.16 4.18
CA PHE A 250 1.59 -11.53 3.13
C PHE A 250 2.24 -12.47 2.11
N PHE A 251 1.42 -13.15 1.32
CA PHE A 251 1.88 -14.18 0.38
C PHE A 251 0.92 -14.32 -0.81
N ILE A 252 1.45 -14.71 -1.95
CA ILE A 252 0.74 -15.05 -3.18
C ILE A 252 1.02 -16.53 -3.49
N ASP A 253 0.02 -17.34 -3.66
CA ASP A 253 -1.43 -17.16 -3.73
C ASP A 253 -2.08 -17.45 -2.38
N ALA A 254 -3.16 -16.75 -2.03
CA ALA A 254 -3.90 -17.02 -0.80
C ALA A 254 -4.53 -18.42 -0.78
N GLU A 255 -4.40 -19.13 0.35
CA GLU A 255 -5.07 -20.41 0.56
C GLU A 255 -6.54 -20.20 0.95
N LEU A 256 -7.42 -20.25 -0.02
CA LEU A 256 -8.85 -20.05 0.13
C LEU A 256 -9.64 -21.21 -0.47
N SER A 257 -10.83 -21.49 0.11
CA SER A 257 -11.80 -22.30 -0.60
C SER A 257 -12.20 -21.63 -1.92
N GLU A 258 -12.58 -22.44 -2.93
CA GLU A 258 -13.09 -21.91 -4.19
C GLU A 258 -14.29 -20.96 -4.01
N ALA A 259 -15.12 -21.21 -3.01
CA ALA A 259 -16.26 -20.35 -2.69
C ALA A 259 -15.81 -18.98 -2.17
N ASP A 260 -14.82 -18.95 -1.25
CA ASP A 260 -14.32 -17.70 -0.67
C ASP A 260 -13.49 -16.92 -1.69
N ARG A 261 -12.68 -17.60 -2.50
CA ARG A 261 -11.97 -16.98 -3.61
C ARG A 261 -12.94 -16.26 -4.55
N ARG A 262 -14.01 -16.93 -4.99
CA ARG A 262 -15.02 -16.30 -5.86
C ARG A 262 -15.70 -15.12 -5.19
N ARG A 263 -15.99 -15.20 -3.88
CA ARG A 263 -16.59 -14.11 -3.12
C ARG A 263 -15.65 -12.90 -3.00
N ALA A 264 -14.36 -13.12 -2.72
CA ALA A 264 -13.37 -12.05 -2.66
C ALA A 264 -13.21 -11.35 -4.01
N LEU A 265 -13.06 -12.13 -5.10
CA LEU A 265 -12.96 -11.60 -6.46
C LEU A 265 -14.21 -10.80 -6.86
N ALA A 266 -15.41 -11.29 -6.50
CA ALA A 266 -16.67 -10.59 -6.76
C ALA A 266 -16.77 -9.27 -5.97
N ALA A 267 -16.38 -9.28 -4.68
CA ALA A 267 -16.37 -8.07 -3.84
C ALA A 267 -15.41 -7.01 -4.36
N ALA A 268 -14.19 -7.41 -4.76
CA ALA A 268 -13.22 -6.50 -5.35
C ALA A 268 -13.74 -5.89 -6.68
N ARG A 269 -14.31 -6.70 -7.56
CA ARG A 269 -14.90 -6.22 -8.81
C ARG A 269 -16.05 -5.24 -8.58
N ALA A 270 -16.91 -5.53 -7.61
CA ALA A 270 -18.01 -4.64 -7.22
C ALA A 270 -17.48 -3.31 -6.65
N ALA A 271 -16.42 -3.35 -5.84
CA ALA A 271 -15.77 -2.15 -5.30
C ALA A 271 -15.19 -1.26 -6.41
N VAL A 272 -14.51 -1.86 -7.38
CA VAL A 272 -13.98 -1.13 -8.56
C VAL A 272 -15.11 -0.40 -9.31
N ALA A 273 -16.23 -1.10 -9.53
CA ALA A 273 -17.40 -0.50 -10.20
C ALA A 273 -18.05 0.61 -9.37
N ALA A 274 -18.19 0.42 -8.04
CA ALA A 274 -18.80 1.40 -7.13
C ALA A 274 -17.98 2.70 -7.04
N LEU A 275 -16.64 2.60 -7.09
CA LEU A 275 -15.79 3.77 -7.12
C LEU A 275 -15.70 4.44 -8.51
N GLY A 276 -16.13 3.76 -9.57
CA GLY A 276 -16.08 4.28 -10.93
C GLY A 276 -14.71 4.20 -11.58
N VAL A 277 -13.86 3.29 -11.15
CA VAL A 277 -12.48 3.16 -11.65
C VAL A 277 -12.46 2.67 -13.10
N ARG A 278 -11.72 3.34 -13.95
CA ARG A 278 -11.62 3.00 -15.39
C ARG A 278 -10.23 2.59 -15.84
N ILE A 279 -9.18 2.94 -15.09
CA ILE A 279 -7.79 2.68 -15.44
C ILE A 279 -6.95 2.52 -14.18
N GLY A 280 -5.87 1.75 -14.23
CA GLY A 280 -4.84 1.67 -13.20
C GLY A 280 -4.67 0.28 -12.60
N ALA A 281 -3.65 0.15 -11.75
CA ALA A 281 -3.42 -1.02 -10.91
C ALA A 281 -4.01 -0.76 -9.52
N LEU A 282 -4.65 -1.76 -8.94
CA LEU A 282 -5.48 -1.64 -7.75
C LEU A 282 -5.15 -2.73 -6.73
N HIS A 283 -5.25 -2.36 -5.47
CA HIS A 283 -5.09 -3.24 -4.33
C HIS A 283 -6.34 -3.14 -3.45
N THR A 284 -7.17 -4.20 -3.41
CA THR A 284 -8.46 -4.20 -2.70
C THR A 284 -8.39 -5.10 -1.48
N GLU A 285 -8.48 -4.53 -0.30
CA GLU A 285 -8.42 -5.24 0.98
C GLU A 285 -9.81 -5.73 1.41
N ILE A 286 -9.88 -7.00 1.81
CA ILE A 286 -11.14 -7.68 2.10
C ILE A 286 -10.97 -8.55 3.33
N LYS A 287 -11.82 -8.33 4.35
CA LYS A 287 -11.90 -9.21 5.50
C LYS A 287 -13.11 -10.14 5.37
N PHE A 288 -12.88 -11.42 5.62
CA PHE A 288 -13.96 -12.38 5.76
C PHE A 288 -14.54 -12.30 7.16
N THR A 289 -15.85 -12.14 7.24
CA THR A 289 -16.61 -12.17 8.49
C THR A 289 -17.58 -13.36 8.48
N PRO A 290 -18.23 -13.70 9.59
CA PRO A 290 -19.28 -14.71 9.62
C PRO A 290 -20.41 -14.43 8.59
N ASP A 291 -20.69 -13.16 8.30
CA ASP A 291 -21.72 -12.72 7.36
C ASP A 291 -21.22 -12.63 5.90
N GLY A 292 -19.96 -12.93 5.64
CA GLY A 292 -19.34 -12.86 4.32
C GLY A 292 -18.22 -11.82 4.21
N PRO A 293 -17.69 -11.59 3.01
CA PRO A 293 -16.61 -10.65 2.80
C PRO A 293 -17.07 -9.19 2.96
N ARG A 294 -16.25 -8.38 3.61
CA ARG A 294 -16.40 -6.93 3.77
C ARG A 294 -15.19 -6.24 3.15
N VAL A 295 -15.41 -5.26 2.30
CA VAL A 295 -14.31 -4.45 1.75
C VAL A 295 -13.82 -3.47 2.82
N ILE A 296 -12.53 -3.59 3.18
CA ILE A 296 -11.85 -2.70 4.12
C ILE A 296 -11.35 -1.44 3.39
N GLU A 297 -10.71 -1.62 2.25
CA GLU A 297 -10.14 -0.50 1.50
C GLU A 297 -9.89 -0.91 0.04
N LEU A 298 -10.03 0.04 -0.88
CA LEU A 298 -9.58 -0.07 -2.25
C LEU A 298 -8.57 1.05 -2.52
N ASN A 299 -7.33 0.66 -2.75
CA ASN A 299 -6.22 1.55 -3.05
C ASN A 299 -6.04 1.68 -4.56
N GLY A 300 -5.94 2.92 -5.07
CA GLY A 300 -5.76 3.25 -6.50
C GLY A 300 -4.33 3.06 -6.99
N ARG A 301 -3.58 2.18 -6.34
CA ARG A 301 -2.18 1.88 -6.64
C ARG A 301 -1.85 0.43 -6.33
N ILE A 302 -0.65 0.03 -6.72
CA ILE A 302 -0.08 -1.29 -6.41
C ILE A 302 0.19 -1.40 -4.89
N GLY A 303 -0.10 -2.56 -4.29
CA GLY A 303 0.29 -2.88 -2.92
C GLY A 303 1.81 -2.99 -2.78
N GLY A 304 2.35 -2.63 -1.59
CA GLY A 304 3.78 -2.76 -1.30
C GLY A 304 4.23 -4.22 -1.35
N GLY A 305 5.37 -4.50 -2.00
CA GLY A 305 5.93 -5.85 -2.18
C GLY A 305 5.14 -6.78 -3.11
N VAL A 306 3.98 -6.34 -3.59
CA VAL A 306 3.15 -7.13 -4.52
C VAL A 306 3.82 -7.35 -5.87
N PRO A 307 4.54 -6.39 -6.49
CA PRO A 307 5.19 -6.62 -7.77
C PRO A 307 6.20 -7.77 -7.73
N GLU A 308 7.05 -7.79 -6.72
CA GLU A 308 8.09 -8.80 -6.52
C GLU A 308 7.46 -10.17 -6.29
N MET A 309 6.50 -10.26 -5.37
CA MET A 309 5.79 -11.53 -5.09
C MET A 309 4.99 -12.03 -6.30
N LEU A 310 4.32 -11.15 -7.03
CA LEU A 310 3.54 -11.54 -8.21
C LEU A 310 4.48 -12.04 -9.32
N HIS A 311 5.62 -11.37 -9.52
CA HIS A 311 6.66 -11.84 -10.43
C HIS A 311 7.17 -13.22 -10.02
N ASP A 312 7.55 -13.40 -8.77
CA ASP A 312 8.11 -14.65 -8.25
C ASP A 312 7.11 -15.82 -8.30
N ALA A 313 5.83 -15.54 -8.04
CA ALA A 313 4.78 -16.56 -8.08
C ALA A 313 4.33 -16.91 -9.50
N THR A 314 4.31 -15.94 -10.44
CA THR A 314 3.59 -16.08 -11.73
C THR A 314 4.40 -15.63 -12.95
N GLY A 315 5.50 -14.89 -12.79
CA GLY A 315 6.25 -14.26 -13.89
C GLY A 315 5.63 -12.95 -14.41
N VAL A 316 4.62 -12.39 -13.76
CA VAL A 316 3.94 -11.16 -14.20
C VAL A 316 4.68 -9.92 -13.71
N GLU A 317 5.05 -9.03 -14.64
CA GLU A 317 5.76 -7.77 -14.40
C GLU A 317 4.75 -6.63 -14.10
N LEU A 318 4.27 -6.54 -12.87
CA LEU A 318 3.18 -5.62 -12.50
C LEU A 318 3.57 -4.14 -12.64
N LEU A 319 4.82 -3.77 -12.34
CA LEU A 319 5.29 -2.40 -12.55
C LEU A 319 5.26 -2.02 -14.04
N ALA A 320 5.74 -2.91 -14.93
CA ALA A 320 5.68 -2.69 -16.37
C ALA A 320 4.24 -2.55 -16.89
N ILE A 321 3.31 -3.34 -16.34
CA ILE A 321 1.87 -3.22 -16.65
C ILE A 321 1.33 -1.86 -16.20
N ALA A 322 1.66 -1.39 -15.00
CA ALA A 322 1.23 -0.08 -14.53
C ALA A 322 1.73 1.07 -15.42
N LEU A 323 2.99 0.99 -15.87
CA LEU A 323 3.55 1.96 -16.82
C LEU A 323 2.81 1.93 -18.16
N ARG A 324 2.51 0.74 -18.70
CA ARG A 324 1.74 0.59 -19.95
C ARG A 324 0.33 1.17 -19.84
N LEU A 325 -0.38 0.91 -18.73
CA LEU A 325 -1.68 1.50 -18.47
C LEU A 325 -1.60 3.03 -18.41
N ALA A 326 -0.60 3.56 -17.69
CA ALA A 326 -0.39 5.00 -17.59
C ALA A 326 -0.03 5.67 -18.94
N LEU A 327 0.52 4.91 -19.87
CA LEU A 327 0.76 5.31 -21.27
C LEU A 327 -0.48 5.12 -22.17
N GLY A 328 -1.63 4.74 -21.59
CA GLY A 328 -2.89 4.55 -22.33
C GLY A 328 -2.98 3.25 -23.12
N GLU A 329 -2.08 2.27 -22.88
CA GLU A 329 -2.15 0.97 -23.52
C GLU A 329 -3.28 0.12 -22.91
N SER A 330 -3.92 -0.69 -23.74
CA SER A 330 -4.88 -1.69 -23.26
C SER A 330 -4.13 -2.94 -22.79
N VAL A 331 -4.31 -3.31 -21.52
CA VAL A 331 -3.79 -4.53 -20.93
C VAL A 331 -4.93 -5.30 -20.30
N VAL A 332 -5.18 -6.51 -20.78
CA VAL A 332 -6.27 -7.38 -20.31
C VAL A 332 -5.75 -8.80 -20.16
N PHE A 333 -6.14 -9.45 -19.08
CA PHE A 333 -5.89 -10.88 -18.83
C PHE A 333 -7.21 -11.64 -18.97
N ALA A 334 -7.26 -12.60 -19.88
CA ALA A 334 -8.43 -13.45 -20.10
C ALA A 334 -8.73 -14.38 -18.90
N ALA A 335 -7.71 -14.71 -18.12
CA ALA A 335 -7.79 -15.47 -16.87
C ALA A 335 -6.68 -15.01 -15.91
N PRO A 336 -6.84 -15.22 -14.59
CA PRO A 336 -5.77 -14.97 -13.63
C PRO A 336 -4.49 -15.73 -14.01
N PRO A 337 -3.31 -15.14 -13.79
CA PRO A 337 -2.04 -15.83 -13.95
C PRO A 337 -1.97 -17.10 -13.09
N VAL A 338 -1.28 -18.11 -13.58
CA VAL A 338 -1.10 -19.38 -12.85
C VAL A 338 0.09 -19.23 -11.90
N THR A 339 -0.15 -19.51 -10.62
CA THR A 339 0.91 -19.53 -9.60
C THR A 339 1.70 -20.84 -9.67
N SER A 340 3.02 -20.78 -9.62
CA SER A 340 3.93 -21.92 -9.69
C SER A 340 4.54 -22.27 -8.33
N ARG A 341 4.53 -21.34 -7.40
CA ARG A 341 5.07 -21.44 -6.02
C ARG A 341 4.41 -20.38 -5.15
N VAL A 342 4.59 -20.46 -3.84
CA VAL A 342 4.13 -19.43 -2.92
C VAL A 342 5.26 -18.41 -2.72
N ALA A 343 5.02 -17.18 -3.15
CA ALA A 343 5.90 -16.03 -2.87
C ALA A 343 5.41 -15.32 -1.60
N TYR A 344 6.32 -14.84 -0.77
CA TYR A 344 5.99 -14.23 0.52
C TYR A 344 6.85 -13.01 0.82
N LEU A 345 6.32 -12.16 1.69
CA LEU A 345 7.06 -11.07 2.33
C LEU A 345 6.59 -10.98 3.79
N PHE A 346 7.52 -11.13 4.74
CA PHE A 346 7.29 -10.93 6.16
C PHE A 346 7.82 -9.58 6.63
N TYR A 347 7.08 -8.95 7.54
CA TYR A 347 7.48 -7.80 8.32
C TYR A 347 7.56 -8.20 9.79
N VAL A 348 8.75 -8.22 10.35
CA VAL A 348 8.94 -8.57 11.74
C VAL A 348 8.86 -7.31 12.59
N GLN A 349 7.75 -7.20 13.32
CA GLN A 349 7.39 -6.02 14.10
C GLN A 349 8.02 -6.06 15.50
N ALA A 350 8.45 -4.89 15.97
CA ALA A 350 8.85 -4.76 17.39
C ALA A 350 7.64 -4.91 18.31
N PRO A 351 7.81 -5.49 19.53
CA PRO A 351 6.76 -5.48 20.56
C PRO A 351 6.35 -4.04 20.92
N LEU A 352 5.08 -3.84 21.34
CA LEU A 352 4.56 -2.51 21.67
C LEU A 352 5.34 -1.76 22.75
N TRP A 353 5.95 -2.48 23.68
CA TRP A 353 6.72 -1.90 24.78
C TRP A 353 8.13 -1.44 24.38
N MET A 354 8.62 -1.87 23.21
CA MET A 354 9.98 -1.57 22.76
C MET A 354 10.00 -0.19 22.11
N THR A 355 10.95 0.66 22.53
CA THR A 355 11.18 1.98 21.92
C THR A 355 12.52 2.08 21.22
N THR A 356 13.50 1.22 21.58
CA THR A 356 14.81 1.18 20.94
C THR A 356 15.28 -0.26 20.79
N VAL A 357 15.74 -0.62 19.60
CA VAL A 357 16.39 -1.92 19.34
C VAL A 357 17.80 -1.87 19.90
N THR A 358 18.20 -2.89 20.68
CA THR A 358 19.57 -3.02 21.21
C THR A 358 20.37 -4.11 20.52
N ARG A 359 19.69 -5.14 19.97
CA ARG A 359 20.33 -6.27 19.33
C ARG A 359 19.39 -6.95 18.34
N VAL A 360 19.92 -7.40 17.20
CA VAL A 360 19.24 -8.27 16.25
C VAL A 360 20.24 -9.36 15.83
N ASP A 361 19.95 -10.61 16.15
CA ASP A 361 20.81 -11.76 15.83
C ASP A 361 20.07 -12.78 14.98
N GLY A 362 20.82 -13.57 14.22
CA GLY A 362 20.30 -14.68 13.42
C GLY A 362 20.01 -14.33 11.96
N LEU A 363 20.07 -13.06 11.56
CA LEU A 363 19.78 -12.62 10.19
C LEU A 363 20.70 -13.27 9.15
N ASP A 364 21.99 -13.46 9.45
CA ASP A 364 22.94 -14.09 8.51
C ASP A 364 22.55 -15.54 8.16
N ARG A 365 22.01 -16.28 9.15
CA ARG A 365 21.55 -17.65 8.93
C ARG A 365 20.28 -17.65 8.09
N LEU A 366 19.38 -16.71 8.37
CA LEU A 366 18.14 -16.56 7.61
C LEU A 366 18.44 -16.15 6.17
N ALA A 367 19.36 -15.20 5.94
CA ALA A 367 19.78 -14.76 4.62
C ALA A 367 20.45 -15.86 3.78
N ALA A 368 21.04 -16.88 4.43
CA ALA A 368 21.66 -18.02 3.76
C ALA A 368 20.65 -19.11 3.34
N ASP A 369 19.38 -19.00 3.75
CA ASP A 369 18.33 -19.96 3.37
C ASP A 369 17.95 -19.80 1.90
N PRO A 370 17.90 -20.89 1.12
CA PRO A 370 17.52 -20.83 -0.29
C PRO A 370 16.07 -20.35 -0.55
N ALA A 371 15.21 -20.35 0.46
CA ALA A 371 13.86 -19.79 0.39
C ALA A 371 13.86 -18.26 0.44
N VAL A 372 14.97 -17.62 0.84
CA VAL A 372 15.11 -16.16 0.98
C VAL A 372 15.75 -15.57 -0.27
N SER A 373 15.07 -14.64 -0.90
CA SER A 373 15.59 -13.83 -2.01
C SER A 373 16.00 -12.42 -1.57
N GLU A 374 15.36 -11.91 -0.52
CA GLU A 374 15.62 -10.58 0.01
C GLU A 374 15.48 -10.56 1.53
N LEU A 375 16.41 -9.86 2.20
CA LEU A 375 16.36 -9.58 3.62
C LEU A 375 16.87 -8.17 3.88
N THR A 376 16.06 -7.34 4.53
CA THR A 376 16.41 -5.94 4.81
C THR A 376 16.25 -5.65 6.30
N LEU A 377 17.33 -5.20 6.95
CA LEU A 377 17.29 -4.71 8.32
C LEU A 377 16.90 -3.22 8.31
N ASN A 378 15.71 -2.90 8.81
CA ASN A 378 15.18 -1.52 8.81
C ASN A 378 15.47 -0.78 10.12
N ARG A 379 15.58 -1.50 11.22
CA ARG A 379 15.87 -0.95 12.55
C ARG A 379 16.95 -1.79 13.23
N GLY A 380 18.18 -1.32 13.17
CA GLY A 380 19.32 -1.94 13.82
C GLY A 380 19.56 -1.46 15.26
N PRO A 381 20.62 -1.97 15.92
CA PRO A 381 20.98 -1.55 17.26
C PRO A 381 21.15 -0.02 17.39
N GLY A 382 20.53 0.56 18.42
CA GLY A 382 20.52 1.99 18.70
C GLY A 382 19.43 2.78 17.94
N GLN A 383 18.68 2.14 17.06
CA GLN A 383 17.58 2.79 16.31
C GLN A 383 16.25 2.69 17.06
N CYS A 384 15.48 3.76 16.95
CA CYS A 384 14.15 3.84 17.53
C CYS A 384 13.12 3.05 16.74
N VAL A 385 12.13 2.52 17.46
CA VAL A 385 10.92 1.90 16.93
C VAL A 385 9.70 2.54 17.58
N ASP A 386 8.71 2.89 16.77
CA ASP A 386 7.42 3.36 17.26
C ASP A 386 6.30 2.60 16.54
N TRP A 387 5.46 1.91 17.31
CA TRP A 387 4.35 1.15 16.77
C TRP A 387 3.32 2.03 16.03
N ARG A 388 3.29 3.37 16.31
CA ARG A 388 2.40 4.33 15.66
C ARG A 388 2.76 4.57 14.20
N GLU A 389 4.00 4.29 13.81
CA GLU A 389 4.44 4.29 12.41
C GLU A 389 3.74 3.18 11.57
N GLY A 390 2.97 2.32 12.24
CA GLY A 390 2.28 1.21 11.59
C GLY A 390 3.27 0.22 10.97
N ASN A 391 3.05 -0.13 9.71
CA ASN A 391 3.90 -1.09 8.99
C ASN A 391 5.33 -0.58 8.76
N HIS A 392 5.56 0.74 8.77
CA HIS A 392 6.89 1.33 8.55
C HIS A 392 7.84 1.17 9.74
N GLY A 393 7.29 0.86 10.94
CA GLY A 393 8.06 0.64 12.16
C GLY A 393 8.64 -0.78 12.32
N HIS A 394 8.60 -1.64 11.31
CA HIS A 394 9.11 -3.01 11.43
C HIS A 394 10.65 -3.07 11.56
N VAL A 395 11.14 -4.07 12.31
CA VAL A 395 12.58 -4.23 12.58
C VAL A 395 13.32 -4.71 11.34
N PHE A 396 12.80 -5.75 10.69
CA PHE A 396 13.34 -6.23 9.42
C PHE A 396 12.24 -6.83 8.55
N SER A 397 12.51 -6.92 7.26
CA SER A 397 11.68 -7.64 6.30
C SER A 397 12.46 -8.79 5.65
N VAL A 398 11.75 -9.86 5.32
CA VAL A 398 12.31 -10.99 4.58
C VAL A 398 11.31 -11.49 3.55
N GLY A 399 11.77 -11.58 2.31
CA GLY A 399 10.98 -12.02 1.16
C GLY A 399 11.63 -13.20 0.43
N GLY A 400 10.80 -13.96 -0.28
CA GLY A 400 11.27 -15.09 -1.05
C GLY A 400 10.15 -16.01 -1.50
N THR A 401 10.51 -17.28 -1.77
CA THR A 401 9.55 -18.27 -2.26
C THR A 401 9.70 -19.62 -1.58
N VAL A 402 8.58 -20.30 -1.40
CA VAL A 402 8.51 -21.68 -0.89
C VAL A 402 7.64 -22.55 -1.81
N ALA A 403 7.71 -23.87 -1.62
CA ALA A 403 7.01 -24.81 -2.48
C ALA A 403 5.47 -24.74 -2.32
N ASP A 404 5.01 -24.59 -1.07
CA ASP A 404 3.60 -24.64 -0.72
C ASP A 404 3.34 -23.90 0.62
N HIS A 405 2.08 -23.87 1.05
CA HIS A 405 1.65 -23.22 2.28
C HIS A 405 2.11 -23.93 3.57
N ASP A 406 2.37 -25.26 3.52
CA ASP A 406 2.97 -25.97 4.66
C ASP A 406 4.40 -25.50 4.90
N ALA A 407 5.18 -25.40 3.84
CA ALA A 407 6.53 -24.86 3.87
C ALA A 407 6.54 -23.38 4.31
N LEU A 408 5.54 -22.59 3.90
CA LEU A 408 5.40 -21.19 4.32
C LEU A 408 5.20 -21.05 5.82
N ILE A 409 4.28 -21.81 6.42
CA ILE A 409 4.05 -21.80 7.88
C ILE A 409 5.28 -22.31 8.63
N ALA A 410 5.95 -23.34 8.12
CA ALA A 410 7.18 -23.84 8.73
C ALA A 410 8.29 -22.78 8.69
N PHE A 411 8.39 -22.03 7.60
CA PHE A 411 9.39 -20.97 7.46
C PHE A 411 9.10 -19.78 8.39
N GLU A 412 7.84 -19.36 8.49
CA GLU A 412 7.43 -18.29 9.42
C GLU A 412 7.80 -18.63 10.86
N ARG A 413 7.54 -19.86 11.32
CA ARG A 413 7.96 -20.33 12.66
C ARG A 413 9.46 -20.26 12.85
N ARG A 414 10.23 -20.66 11.84
CA ARG A 414 11.69 -20.59 11.89
C ARG A 414 12.21 -19.17 12.04
N ILE A 415 11.58 -18.17 11.40
CA ILE A 415 11.96 -16.77 11.60
C ILE A 415 11.91 -16.42 13.09
N HIS A 416 10.82 -16.81 13.77
CA HIS A 416 10.66 -16.54 15.20
C HIS A 416 11.61 -17.36 16.09
N ASP A 417 11.97 -18.57 15.68
CA ASP A 417 12.87 -19.46 16.45
C ASP A 417 14.36 -19.09 16.28
N GLU A 418 14.75 -18.60 15.10
CA GLU A 418 16.15 -18.38 14.74
C GLU A 418 16.61 -16.92 14.90
N VAL A 419 15.68 -15.95 14.86
CA VAL A 419 16.00 -14.53 14.99
C VAL A 419 15.63 -14.03 16.39
N THR A 420 16.59 -13.39 17.04
CA THR A 420 16.39 -12.76 18.34
C THR A 420 16.44 -11.26 18.18
N ILE A 421 15.40 -10.57 18.67
CA ILE A 421 15.34 -9.10 18.74
C ILE A 421 15.30 -8.71 20.22
N GLU A 422 16.29 -7.95 20.66
CA GLU A 422 16.34 -7.38 22.01
C GLU A 422 16.18 -5.87 21.92
N GLY A 423 15.58 -5.28 22.93
CA GLY A 423 15.39 -3.83 22.98
C GLY A 423 15.07 -3.34 24.37
N VAL A 424 14.96 -2.07 24.52
CA VAL A 424 14.55 -1.38 25.75
C VAL A 424 13.26 -0.60 25.48
N GLY A 425 12.40 -0.54 26.50
CA GLY A 425 11.28 0.37 26.58
C GLY A 425 11.64 1.49 27.54
N ASP A 426 11.33 2.73 27.19
CA ASP A 426 11.47 3.84 28.10
C ASP A 426 10.09 4.50 28.30
N ASP A 427 9.62 4.54 29.54
CA ASP A 427 8.35 5.15 29.89
C ASP A 427 8.38 6.70 29.75
N ALA A 428 9.52 7.28 29.36
CA ALA A 428 9.77 8.70 29.53
C ALA A 428 10.19 9.49 28.28
N VAL A 429 10.55 8.87 27.14
CA VAL A 429 11.02 9.64 25.97
C VAL A 429 10.37 9.12 24.67
N PRO A 430 9.50 9.90 24.00
CA PRO A 430 9.25 9.69 22.59
C PRO A 430 10.59 9.85 21.86
N CYS A 431 10.98 8.88 21.02
CA CYS A 431 12.12 9.03 20.13
C CYS A 431 11.88 10.27 19.27
N GLY A 432 12.52 11.40 19.65
CA GLY A 432 12.51 12.61 18.85
C GLY A 432 13.25 12.31 17.56
N GLY A 433 12.53 12.35 16.45
CA GLY A 433 13.12 12.11 15.15
C GLY A 433 14.22 13.11 14.85
N ASP A 434 15.45 12.63 14.71
CA ASP A 434 16.48 13.30 13.92
C ASP A 434 16.66 12.48 12.63
N PRO A 435 16.23 12.98 11.47
CA PRO A 435 16.25 12.24 10.22
C PRO A 435 17.65 12.11 9.57
N ALA A 436 18.73 12.47 10.28
CA ALA A 436 20.05 12.61 9.67
C ALA A 436 20.85 11.31 9.46
N HIS A 437 20.32 10.11 9.77
CA HIS A 437 21.09 8.86 9.72
C HIS A 437 20.47 7.71 8.92
N ALA A 438 19.66 7.99 7.91
CA ALA A 438 19.13 6.96 6.99
C ALA A 438 19.81 7.01 5.60
N ALA A 439 21.12 7.22 5.56
CA ALA A 439 21.92 7.11 4.32
C ALA A 439 23.28 6.52 4.63
N ALA A 440 23.37 5.18 4.55
CA ALA A 440 24.63 4.48 4.31
C ALA A 440 24.34 3.23 3.48
#